data_e3413276668f3cd4c244c93530a55025
#
_entry.id   e3413276668f3cd4c244c93530a55025
#
_cell.length_a   1.000
_cell.length_b   1.000
_cell.length_c   1.000
_cell.angle_alpha   90.00
_cell.angle_beta   90.00
_cell.angle_gamma   90.00
#
_symmetry.space_group_name_H-M   'P 1'
#
loop_
_entity.id
_entity.type
_entity.pdbx_description
1 polymer ?
#
loop_
_entity_poly.entity_id
_entity_poly.type
_entity_poly.pdbx_seq_one_letter_code
_entity_poly.pdbx_strand_id
1 'polypeptide(L)'
;ALEQDTFYINYKKFYDLIGKRTESVAFLNILFYSPAIPLLDGHKPYQEIISAFSILSNESGETKEWNCFDDYSKMEEGLKILTEELKRYEKVVYFSPQNINLMMQRYNIIESKDVLFKIINLKDVLKNSDFFYKKTKYDFSLKTIYEGLFPSESIFEHSRIILNATSDNE
;
A
#
# COMPACT_ATOMS: atom_id res chain seq x y z
N ALA A 1 -30.31 -18.31 12.82
CA ALA A 1 -29.97 -16.93 13.13
C ALA A 1 -28.46 -16.77 13.16
N LEU A 2 -27.87 -16.36 12.04
CA LEU A 2 -26.44 -16.01 11.94
C LEU A 2 -26.37 -14.49 11.89
N GLU A 3 -26.48 -13.87 13.06
CA GLU A 3 -26.35 -12.41 13.25
C GLU A 3 -24.99 -12.02 13.83
N GLN A 4 -23.99 -12.85 13.71
CA GLN A 4 -22.63 -12.42 14.02
C GLN A 4 -21.96 -11.92 12.74
N ASP A 5 -21.41 -10.72 12.79
CA ASP A 5 -20.51 -10.14 11.78
C ASP A 5 -19.24 -11.02 11.71
N THR A 6 -19.38 -12.20 11.12
CA THR A 6 -18.30 -13.16 10.99
C THR A 6 -17.61 -12.98 9.66
N PHE A 7 -16.30 -12.91 9.68
CA PHE A 7 -15.49 -13.05 8.48
C PHE A 7 -15.02 -14.51 8.32
N TYR A 8 -14.74 -14.89 7.09
CA TYR A 8 -14.15 -16.17 6.74
C TYR A 8 -12.87 -15.93 5.96
N ILE A 9 -11.85 -16.72 6.24
CA ILE A 9 -10.61 -16.78 5.47
C ILE A 9 -10.09 -18.20 5.43
N ASN A 10 -9.64 -18.63 4.27
CA ASN A 10 -8.91 -19.88 4.13
C ASN A 10 -7.46 -19.67 4.58
N TYR A 11 -7.18 -19.91 5.88
CA TYR A 11 -5.87 -19.67 6.47
C TYR A 11 -4.74 -20.41 5.77
N LYS A 12 -4.99 -21.63 5.28
CA LYS A 12 -3.96 -22.38 4.55
C LYS A 12 -3.54 -21.63 3.27
N LYS A 13 -4.50 -21.26 2.44
CA LYS A 13 -4.23 -20.47 1.23
C LYS A 13 -3.60 -19.11 1.56
N PHE A 14 -4.06 -18.45 2.61
CA PHE A 14 -3.51 -17.18 3.05
C PHE A 14 -2.03 -17.30 3.41
N TYR A 15 -1.65 -18.30 4.22
CA TYR A 15 -0.25 -18.52 4.58
C TYR A 15 0.61 -18.98 3.41
N ASP A 16 0.06 -19.79 2.49
CA ASP A 16 0.76 -20.19 1.27
C ASP A 16 1.09 -18.97 0.39
N LEU A 17 0.19 -17.98 0.31
CA LEU A 17 0.37 -16.76 -0.49
C LEU A 17 1.28 -15.72 0.18
N ILE A 18 1.14 -15.53 1.49
CA ILE A 18 2.02 -14.62 2.24
C ILE A 18 3.44 -15.19 2.40
N GLY A 19 3.55 -16.52 2.37
CA GLY A 19 4.81 -17.21 2.57
C GLY A 19 5.24 -17.31 4.04
N LYS A 20 6.50 -17.70 4.24
CA LYS A 20 7.03 -17.92 5.60
C LYS A 20 7.01 -16.64 6.42
N ARG A 21 6.79 -16.81 7.73
CA ARG A 21 6.95 -15.72 8.69
C ARG A 21 8.39 -15.19 8.63
N THR A 22 8.52 -13.89 8.63
CA THR A 22 9.80 -13.20 8.67
C THR A 22 9.74 -12.09 9.71
N GLU A 23 10.89 -11.68 10.22
CA GLU A 23 10.99 -10.61 11.21
C GLU A 23 11.02 -9.24 10.56
N SER A 24 11.60 -9.14 9.35
CA SER A 24 11.77 -7.87 8.65
C SER A 24 10.66 -7.63 7.62
N VAL A 25 9.64 -6.88 8.02
CA VAL A 25 8.48 -6.52 7.19
C VAL A 25 8.30 -5.01 7.14
N ALA A 26 8.11 -4.47 5.93
CA ALA A 26 7.66 -3.11 5.73
C ALA A 26 6.18 -3.08 5.31
N PHE A 27 5.43 -2.12 5.85
CA PHE A 27 4.11 -1.76 5.36
C PHE A 27 4.23 -0.52 4.50
N LEU A 28 3.88 -0.65 3.23
CA LEU A 28 4.03 0.40 2.23
C LEU A 28 2.67 1.00 1.89
N ASN A 29 2.55 2.31 2.05
CA ASN A 29 1.44 3.09 1.50
C ASN A 29 1.97 3.98 0.37
N ILE A 30 1.24 4.07 -0.75
CA ILE A 30 1.61 4.90 -1.89
C ILE A 30 0.40 5.70 -2.34
N LEU A 31 0.62 6.98 -2.55
CA LEU A 31 -0.35 7.89 -3.13
C LEU A 31 -0.04 8.07 -4.63
N PHE A 32 -1.02 7.74 -5.46
CA PHE A 32 -0.97 7.92 -6.90
C PHE A 32 -1.77 9.14 -7.31
N TYR A 33 -1.28 9.84 -8.33
CA TYR A 33 -1.97 10.94 -8.96
C TYR A 33 -2.02 10.70 -10.48
N SER A 34 -3.17 10.93 -11.09
CA SER A 34 -3.41 10.73 -12.53
C SER A 34 -3.89 12.03 -13.16
N PRO A 35 -2.97 12.95 -13.53
CA PRO A 35 -3.33 14.24 -14.07
C PRO A 35 -3.95 14.12 -15.45
N ALA A 36 -4.99 14.93 -15.73
CA ALA A 36 -5.60 15.01 -17.04
C ALA A 36 -4.66 15.68 -18.06
N ILE A 37 -3.82 16.61 -17.58
CA ILE A 37 -2.76 17.25 -18.37
C ILE A 37 -1.42 16.67 -17.87
N PRO A 38 -0.58 16.14 -18.76
CA PRO A 38 0.72 15.61 -18.38
C PRO A 38 1.57 16.64 -17.64
N LEU A 39 2.11 16.28 -16.48
CA LEU A 39 2.96 17.14 -15.66
C LEU A 39 4.46 16.88 -15.90
N LEU A 40 4.79 15.80 -16.60
CA LEU A 40 6.16 15.40 -16.88
C LEU A 40 6.31 15.14 -18.39
N ASP A 41 7.47 15.49 -18.93
CA ASP A 41 7.78 15.27 -20.33
C ASP A 41 7.67 13.79 -20.69
N GLY A 42 7.05 13.52 -21.84
CA GLY A 42 6.82 12.15 -22.32
C GLY A 42 5.68 11.39 -21.65
N HIS A 43 5.03 11.96 -20.63
CA HIS A 43 3.84 11.36 -20.02
C HIS A 43 2.59 11.58 -20.88
N LYS A 44 1.67 10.65 -20.76
CA LYS A 44 0.34 10.71 -21.40
C LYS A 44 -0.69 11.26 -20.40
N PRO A 45 -1.81 11.86 -20.91
CA PRO A 45 -2.94 12.18 -20.04
C PRO A 45 -3.38 10.97 -19.22
N TYR A 46 -3.74 11.20 -17.96
CA TYR A 46 -4.15 10.18 -16.98
C TYR A 46 -3.11 9.09 -16.67
N GLN A 47 -1.86 9.28 -17.08
CA GLN A 47 -0.79 8.39 -16.67
C GLN A 47 -0.51 8.58 -15.20
N GLU A 48 -0.60 7.48 -14.43
CA GLU A 48 -0.34 7.49 -13.00
C GLU A 48 1.11 7.86 -12.69
N ILE A 49 1.29 8.73 -11.72
CA ILE A 49 2.55 9.11 -11.11
C ILE A 49 2.48 8.85 -9.62
N ILE A 50 3.61 8.54 -9.00
CA ILE A 50 3.69 8.45 -7.54
C ILE A 50 3.94 9.86 -7.01
N SER A 51 3.01 10.36 -6.21
CA SER A 51 3.10 11.69 -5.60
C SER A 51 3.63 11.67 -4.17
N ALA A 52 3.44 10.55 -3.47
CA ALA A 52 3.97 10.35 -2.13
C ALA A 52 4.04 8.86 -1.79
N PHE A 53 4.87 8.51 -0.80
CA PHE A 53 4.81 7.21 -0.14
C PHE A 53 5.18 7.32 1.34
N SER A 54 4.73 6.34 2.11
CA SER A 54 5.18 6.11 3.48
C SER A 54 5.49 4.63 3.69
N ILE A 55 6.54 4.36 4.47
CA ILE A 55 7.01 3.02 4.81
C ILE A 55 7.06 2.92 6.32
N LEU A 56 6.29 2.00 6.89
CA LEU A 56 6.32 1.67 8.31
C LEU A 56 7.09 0.37 8.52
N SER A 57 8.15 0.43 9.31
CA SER A 57 8.92 -0.75 9.71
C SER A 57 8.22 -1.48 10.87
N ASN A 58 8.07 -2.80 10.76
CA ASN A 58 7.57 -3.60 11.87
C ASN A 58 8.59 -3.78 13.01
N GLU A 59 9.87 -3.65 12.72
CA GLU A 59 10.95 -3.84 13.71
C GLU A 59 11.11 -2.62 14.61
N SER A 60 11.24 -1.42 14.00
CA SER A 60 11.49 -0.18 14.72
C SER A 60 10.20 0.58 15.07
N GLY A 61 9.11 0.33 14.37
CA GLY A 61 7.91 1.16 14.43
C GLY A 61 8.08 2.54 13.81
N GLU A 62 9.23 2.80 13.16
CA GLU A 62 9.50 4.08 12.51
C GLU A 62 8.81 4.18 11.17
N THR A 63 8.32 5.38 10.86
CA THR A 63 7.74 5.71 9.56
C THR A 63 8.70 6.59 8.78
N LYS A 64 8.96 6.21 7.53
CA LYS A 64 9.70 7.01 6.56
C LYS A 64 8.76 7.50 5.48
N GLU A 65 8.77 8.81 5.23
CA GLU A 65 7.85 9.47 4.30
C GLU A 65 8.62 10.24 3.23
N TRP A 66 8.01 10.35 2.06
CA TRP A 66 8.48 11.16 0.95
C TRP A 66 7.29 11.66 0.13
N ASN A 67 7.38 12.86 -0.42
CA ASN A 67 6.40 13.39 -1.37
C ASN A 67 7.04 14.35 -2.38
N CYS A 68 6.33 14.61 -3.48
CA CYS A 68 6.71 15.56 -4.52
C CYS A 68 5.54 16.46 -4.93
N PHE A 69 4.65 16.80 -4.00
CA PHE A 69 3.46 17.60 -4.31
C PHE A 69 3.78 18.96 -4.92
N ASP A 70 4.89 19.56 -4.52
CA ASP A 70 5.33 20.87 -5.00
C ASP A 70 6.09 20.77 -6.34
N ASP A 71 6.68 19.62 -6.65
CA ASP A 71 7.53 19.43 -7.82
C ASP A 71 7.58 17.97 -8.26
N TYR A 72 6.71 17.61 -9.19
CA TYR A 72 6.62 16.25 -9.72
C TYR A 72 7.85 15.78 -10.50
N SER A 73 8.75 16.70 -10.92
CA SER A 73 10.03 16.31 -11.56
C SER A 73 10.92 15.47 -10.63
N LYS A 74 10.70 15.54 -9.32
CA LYS A 74 11.40 14.75 -8.30
C LYS A 74 10.90 13.30 -8.16
N MET A 75 9.88 12.92 -8.91
CA MET A 75 9.29 11.57 -8.80
C MET A 75 10.33 10.46 -9.00
N GLU A 76 11.23 10.58 -9.96
CA GLU A 76 12.28 9.56 -10.20
C GLU A 76 13.24 9.45 -9.02
N GLU A 77 13.58 10.57 -8.37
CA GLU A 77 14.37 10.58 -7.15
C GLU A 77 13.65 9.83 -6.03
N GLY A 78 12.37 10.15 -5.83
CA GLY A 78 11.53 9.47 -4.84
C GLY A 78 11.45 7.97 -5.06
N LEU A 79 11.32 7.53 -6.31
CA LEU A 79 11.31 6.11 -6.65
C LEU A 79 12.65 5.42 -6.37
N LYS A 80 13.79 6.10 -6.58
CA LYS A 80 15.11 5.59 -6.18
C LYS A 80 15.21 5.43 -4.66
N ILE A 81 14.78 6.45 -3.90
CA ILE A 81 14.72 6.40 -2.43
C ILE A 81 13.85 5.23 -1.99
N LEU A 82 12.65 5.08 -2.56
CA LEU A 82 11.75 3.97 -2.28
C LEU A 82 12.43 2.62 -2.51
N THR A 83 13.07 2.45 -3.67
CA THR A 83 13.73 1.19 -4.03
C THR A 83 14.85 0.83 -3.07
N GLU A 84 15.70 1.79 -2.71
CA GLU A 84 16.80 1.57 -1.76
C GLU A 84 16.25 1.22 -0.36
N GLU A 85 15.18 1.87 0.06
CA GLU A 85 14.55 1.57 1.34
C GLU A 85 13.94 0.16 1.36
N LEU A 86 13.23 -0.23 0.29
CA LEU A 86 12.60 -1.54 0.20
C LEU A 86 13.62 -2.71 0.19
N LYS A 87 14.86 -2.48 -0.23
CA LYS A 87 15.92 -3.51 -0.19
C LYS A 87 16.23 -3.99 1.23
N ARG A 88 15.98 -3.16 2.25
CA ARG A 88 16.28 -3.45 3.65
C ARG A 88 15.37 -4.50 4.27
N TYR A 89 14.21 -4.75 3.67
CA TYR A 89 13.20 -5.65 4.21
C TYR A 89 13.16 -6.96 3.46
N GLU A 90 12.80 -8.02 4.14
CA GLU A 90 12.57 -9.33 3.53
C GLU A 90 11.22 -9.40 2.83
N LYS A 91 10.23 -8.67 3.35
CA LYS A 91 8.90 -8.53 2.76
C LYS A 91 8.41 -7.11 2.81
N VAL A 92 7.64 -6.76 1.79
CA VAL A 92 6.95 -5.48 1.69
C VAL A 92 5.47 -5.75 1.45
N VAL A 93 4.63 -5.31 2.36
CA VAL A 93 3.17 -5.49 2.26
C VAL A 93 2.54 -4.15 1.89
N TYR A 94 1.73 -4.13 0.84
CA TYR A 94 0.95 -2.97 0.47
C TYR A 94 -0.51 -3.35 0.19
N PHE A 95 -1.39 -2.36 0.16
CA PHE A 95 -2.79 -2.55 -0.15
C PHE A 95 -3.22 -1.50 -1.19
N SER A 96 -3.30 -1.88 -2.46
CA SER A 96 -3.70 -0.98 -3.54
C SER A 96 -4.30 -1.75 -4.72
N PRO A 97 -5.22 -1.13 -5.48
CA PRO A 97 -5.65 -1.68 -6.76
C PRO A 97 -4.57 -1.56 -7.84
N GLN A 98 -3.64 -0.61 -7.70
CA GLN A 98 -2.55 -0.38 -8.66
C GLN A 98 -1.47 -1.45 -8.53
N ASN A 99 -0.88 -1.80 -9.67
CA ASN A 99 0.26 -2.72 -9.69
C ASN A 99 1.56 -1.93 -9.62
N ILE A 100 2.09 -1.79 -8.39
CA ILE A 100 3.35 -1.09 -8.13
C ILE A 100 4.52 -1.67 -8.93
N ASN A 101 4.54 -2.99 -9.17
CA ASN A 101 5.61 -3.63 -9.91
C ASN A 101 5.67 -3.16 -11.36
N LEU A 102 4.50 -3.00 -12.01
CA LEU A 102 4.42 -2.45 -13.37
C LEU A 102 4.87 -0.99 -13.42
N MET A 103 4.56 -0.20 -12.39
CA MET A 103 5.04 1.18 -12.32
C MET A 103 6.56 1.23 -12.18
N MET A 104 7.12 0.49 -11.25
CA MET A 104 8.57 0.46 -11.04
C MET A 104 9.32 -0.01 -12.29
N GLN A 105 8.76 -0.99 -13.02
CA GLN A 105 9.32 -1.43 -14.31
C GLN A 105 9.23 -0.34 -15.38
N ARG A 106 8.11 0.39 -15.45
CA ARG A 106 7.91 1.47 -16.44
C ARG A 106 8.96 2.57 -16.32
N TYR A 107 9.39 2.88 -15.11
CA TYR A 107 10.40 3.89 -14.85
C TYR A 107 11.83 3.34 -14.82
N ASN A 108 12.06 2.08 -15.21
CA ASN A 108 13.36 1.39 -15.21
C ASN A 108 14.12 1.50 -13.88
N ILE A 109 13.38 1.63 -12.77
CA ILE A 109 13.97 1.90 -11.45
C ILE A 109 14.43 0.62 -10.78
N ILE A 110 13.89 -0.53 -11.20
CA ILE A 110 14.28 -1.81 -10.66
C ILE A 110 15.13 -2.56 -11.66
N GLU A 111 16.43 -2.45 -11.50
CA GLU A 111 17.40 -3.37 -12.11
C GLU A 111 17.39 -4.74 -11.43
N SER A 112 16.96 -4.82 -10.14
CA SER A 112 16.97 -6.09 -9.41
C SER A 112 15.59 -6.69 -9.30
N LYS A 113 15.40 -7.85 -9.91
CA LYS A 113 14.21 -8.71 -9.72
C LYS A 113 13.95 -9.00 -8.24
N ASP A 114 14.98 -8.97 -7.43
CA ASP A 114 14.95 -9.32 -6.00
C ASP A 114 14.01 -8.45 -5.17
N VAL A 115 13.82 -7.18 -5.52
CA VAL A 115 12.86 -6.30 -4.82
C VAL A 115 11.43 -6.64 -5.20
N LEU A 116 11.18 -6.98 -6.47
CA LEU A 116 9.82 -7.28 -6.96
C LEU A 116 9.21 -8.50 -6.29
N PHE A 117 10.00 -9.54 -6.03
CA PHE A 117 9.53 -10.77 -5.39
C PHE A 117 9.17 -10.59 -3.91
N LYS A 118 9.63 -9.52 -3.28
CA LYS A 118 9.34 -9.21 -1.87
C LYS A 118 8.01 -8.49 -1.69
N ILE A 119 7.47 -7.88 -2.77
CA ILE A 119 6.30 -7.01 -2.70
C ILE A 119 5.02 -7.86 -2.77
N ILE A 120 4.24 -7.79 -1.72
CA ILE A 120 2.99 -8.54 -1.55
C ILE A 120 1.81 -7.57 -1.53
N ASN A 121 0.90 -7.71 -2.49
CA ASN A 121 -0.37 -6.99 -2.43
C ASN A 121 -1.35 -7.75 -1.52
N LEU A 122 -1.58 -7.22 -0.34
CA LEU A 122 -2.49 -7.84 0.63
C LEU A 122 -3.92 -7.97 0.09
N LYS A 123 -4.36 -7.06 -0.77
CA LYS A 123 -5.68 -7.15 -1.43
C LYS A 123 -5.81 -8.41 -2.28
N ASP A 124 -4.76 -8.75 -3.04
CA ASP A 124 -4.76 -9.94 -3.88
C ASP A 124 -4.63 -11.21 -3.04
N VAL A 125 -3.83 -11.17 -1.97
CA VAL A 125 -3.73 -12.28 -1.01
C VAL A 125 -5.09 -12.58 -0.40
N LEU A 126 -5.80 -11.57 0.11
CA LEU A 126 -7.11 -11.75 0.73
C LEU A 126 -8.14 -12.31 -0.28
N LYS A 127 -8.18 -11.76 -1.50
CA LYS A 127 -9.08 -12.27 -2.54
C LYS A 127 -8.81 -13.73 -2.89
N ASN A 128 -7.54 -14.10 -3.03
CA ASN A 128 -7.13 -15.46 -3.42
C ASN A 128 -7.17 -16.45 -2.26
N SER A 129 -7.25 -15.99 -1.01
CA SER A 129 -7.42 -16.82 0.19
C SER A 129 -8.89 -17.08 0.57
N ASP A 130 -9.80 -16.87 -0.36
CA ASP A 130 -11.24 -17.04 -0.14
C ASP A 130 -11.75 -16.15 1.02
N PHE A 131 -11.15 -14.97 1.21
CA PHE A 131 -11.61 -14.04 2.24
C PHE A 131 -13.03 -13.58 1.95
N PHE A 132 -13.90 -13.76 2.90
CA PHE A 132 -15.27 -13.32 2.85
C PHE A 132 -15.65 -12.60 4.14
N TYR A 133 -16.17 -11.40 3.97
CA TYR A 133 -16.83 -10.65 5.02
C TYR A 133 -18.11 -10.04 4.45
N LYS A 134 -19.24 -10.20 5.14
CA LYS A 134 -20.55 -9.81 4.60
C LYS A 134 -20.62 -8.37 4.10
N LYS A 135 -19.94 -7.45 4.78
CA LYS A 135 -19.90 -6.03 4.38
C LYS A 135 -18.97 -5.74 3.21
N THR A 136 -17.99 -6.63 2.92
CA THR A 136 -17.11 -6.47 1.75
C THR A 136 -17.72 -6.93 0.43
N LYS A 137 -18.99 -7.29 0.45
CA LYS A 137 -19.67 -7.92 -0.70
C LYS A 137 -19.44 -7.21 -2.04
N TYR A 138 -19.33 -5.89 -2.01
CA TYR A 138 -19.09 -5.05 -3.19
C TYR A 138 -17.95 -4.03 -3.01
N ASP A 139 -17.44 -3.88 -1.79
CA ASP A 139 -16.36 -2.95 -1.45
C ASP A 139 -15.22 -3.70 -0.77
N PHE A 140 -14.19 -4.01 -1.56
CA PHE A 140 -12.96 -4.64 -1.08
C PHE A 140 -11.91 -3.56 -0.78
N SER A 141 -12.30 -2.55 0.02
CA SER A 141 -11.42 -1.51 0.50
C SER A 141 -10.72 -1.91 1.80
N LEU A 142 -9.56 -1.30 2.08
CA LEU A 142 -8.86 -1.54 3.34
C LEU A 142 -9.73 -1.16 4.55
N LYS A 143 -10.49 -0.07 4.44
CA LYS A 143 -11.42 0.39 5.46
C LYS A 143 -12.46 -0.69 5.80
N THR A 144 -13.16 -1.21 4.79
CA THR A 144 -14.23 -2.20 4.99
C THR A 144 -13.68 -3.51 5.55
N ILE A 145 -12.47 -3.91 5.13
CA ILE A 145 -11.78 -5.09 5.66
C ILE A 145 -11.40 -4.89 7.12
N TYR A 146 -10.81 -3.73 7.44
CA TYR A 146 -10.41 -3.39 8.80
C TYR A 146 -11.60 -3.38 9.77
N GLU A 147 -12.68 -2.69 9.42
CA GLU A 147 -13.91 -2.65 10.21
C GLU A 147 -14.53 -4.05 10.42
N GLY A 148 -14.30 -4.98 9.47
CA GLY A 148 -14.72 -6.36 9.59
C GLY A 148 -13.88 -7.18 10.55
N LEU A 149 -12.56 -6.97 10.51
CA LEU A 149 -11.61 -7.69 11.37
C LEU A 149 -11.57 -7.12 12.80
N PHE A 150 -11.80 -5.81 12.95
CA PHE A 150 -11.71 -5.07 14.20
C PHE A 150 -12.98 -4.22 14.45
N PRO A 151 -14.15 -4.86 14.68
CA PRO A 151 -15.43 -4.15 14.76
C PRO A 151 -15.56 -3.18 15.94
N SER A 152 -14.72 -3.33 16.97
CA SER A 152 -14.65 -2.44 18.13
C SER A 152 -13.76 -1.21 17.91
N GLU A 153 -13.01 -1.16 16.82
CA GLU A 153 -12.08 -0.07 16.54
C GLU A 153 -12.58 0.77 15.35
N SER A 154 -12.54 2.09 15.49
CA SER A 154 -12.87 3.01 14.40
C SER A 154 -11.61 3.52 13.73
N ILE A 155 -11.46 3.24 12.42
CA ILE A 155 -10.37 3.84 11.60
C ILE A 155 -10.43 5.37 11.62
N PHE A 156 -11.63 5.95 11.79
CA PHE A 156 -11.81 7.40 11.75
C PHE A 156 -11.16 8.16 12.91
N GLU A 157 -10.97 7.54 14.06
CA GLU A 157 -10.26 8.21 15.16
C GLU A 157 -8.78 8.40 14.82
N HIS A 158 -8.15 7.42 14.17
CA HIS A 158 -6.75 7.51 13.76
C HIS A 158 -6.53 8.45 12.56
N SER A 159 -7.45 8.45 11.57
CA SER A 159 -7.34 9.35 10.41
C SER A 159 -7.63 10.81 10.75
N ARG A 160 -8.43 11.11 11.79
CA ARG A 160 -8.63 12.47 12.30
C ARG A 160 -7.36 13.08 12.89
N ILE A 161 -6.53 12.26 13.51
CA ILE A 161 -5.25 12.71 14.07
C ILE A 161 -4.30 13.14 12.93
N ILE A 162 -4.28 12.41 11.82
CA ILE A 162 -3.43 12.73 10.66
C ILE A 162 -3.92 14.00 9.94
N LEU A 163 -5.22 14.17 9.76
CA LEU A 163 -5.80 15.35 9.10
C LEU A 163 -5.68 16.63 9.96
N ASN A 164 -5.74 16.51 11.29
CA ASN A 164 -5.55 17.66 12.18
C ASN A 164 -4.08 18.08 12.28
N ALA A 165 -3.14 17.16 12.12
CA ALA A 165 -1.71 17.49 12.11
C ALA A 165 -1.28 18.26 10.85
N THR A 166 -2.05 18.20 9.76
CA THR A 166 -1.79 18.96 8.52
C THR A 166 -2.47 20.32 8.47
N SER A 167 -3.48 20.58 9.33
CA SER A 167 -4.22 21.84 9.36
C SER A 167 -3.65 22.89 10.33
N ASP A 168 -2.73 22.53 11.21
CA ASP A 168 -2.13 23.45 12.19
C ASP A 168 -0.83 24.12 11.68
N ASN A 169 -0.51 23.98 10.38
CA ASN A 169 0.67 24.58 9.74
C ASN A 169 0.31 25.62 8.65
N GLU A 170 -0.87 26.25 8.71
CA GLU A 170 -1.19 27.44 7.92
C GLU A 170 -1.11 28.73 8.74
#